data_61a3df145ef1af297ddd091fa7eb1a75
#
_entry.id   61a3df145ef1af297ddd091fa7eb1a75
#
_cell.length_a   1.000
_cell.length_b   1.000
_cell.length_c   1.000
_cell.angle_alpha   90.00
_cell.angle_beta   90.00
_cell.angle_gamma   90.00
#
_symmetry.space_group_name_H-M   'P 1'
#
loop_
_entity.id
_entity.type
_entity.pdbx_description
1 polymer ?
#
loop_
_entity_poly.entity_id
_entity_poly.type
_entity_poly.pdbx_seq_one_letter_code
_entity_poly.pdbx_strand_id
1 'polypeptide(L)'
;MAFRIYLVEDDKNLNLVLTSYLKKEGWQISSFLTGEDAKKAISTPPDLWILDIMLPDIDGYQLLQEIKLTSPNIPVIFISARDADIDRVLGLELGSDDYLPKPFLPRELVIRTRNLLERIYGTNSQIQNIPPYSINEKSRTVKVEGKLIDLTSKEFDLLIYFARNQGLALSREQILNNIWGTDYFGTDRVVDDLVRRLRKKMPQLNVETIYGYGYRMIES
;
A
#
# COMPACT_ATOMS: atom_id res chain seq x y z
N MET A 1 -9.30 -4.68 -18.52
CA MET A 1 -10.19 -5.38 -17.54
C MET A 1 -10.61 -4.36 -16.50
N ALA A 2 -11.83 -4.48 -15.96
CA ALA A 2 -12.26 -3.59 -14.87
C ALA A 2 -11.66 -4.10 -13.55
N PHE A 3 -11.08 -3.21 -12.75
CA PHE A 3 -10.55 -3.55 -11.42
C PHE A 3 -11.68 -3.96 -10.48
N ARG A 4 -11.42 -4.97 -9.63
CA ARG A 4 -12.30 -5.41 -8.56
C ARG A 4 -11.87 -4.75 -7.26
N ILE A 5 -12.79 -4.09 -6.60
CA ILE A 5 -12.52 -3.38 -5.35
C ILE A 5 -13.49 -3.87 -4.27
N TYR A 6 -12.97 -4.18 -3.10
CA TYR A 6 -13.78 -4.51 -1.93
C TYR A 6 -13.81 -3.31 -1.00
N LEU A 7 -15.02 -2.88 -0.62
CA LEU A 7 -15.27 -1.78 0.30
C LEU A 7 -15.90 -2.31 1.58
N VAL A 8 -15.31 -2.02 2.72
CA VAL A 8 -15.84 -2.37 4.05
C VAL A 8 -16.11 -1.07 4.81
N GLU A 9 -17.38 -0.77 5.04
CA GLU A 9 -17.87 0.45 5.69
C GLU A 9 -19.23 0.14 6.32
N ASP A 10 -19.39 0.32 7.61
CA ASP A 10 -20.60 -0.04 8.35
C ASP A 10 -21.75 0.97 8.23
N ASP A 11 -21.43 2.27 8.02
CA ASP A 11 -22.47 3.25 7.70
C ASP A 11 -23.05 2.97 6.32
N LYS A 12 -24.31 2.50 6.30
CA LYS A 12 -25.04 2.13 5.08
C LYS A 12 -25.12 3.26 4.07
N ASN A 13 -25.31 4.51 4.53
CA ASN A 13 -25.45 5.65 3.63
C ASN A 13 -24.10 5.99 2.99
N LEU A 14 -23.04 6.05 3.77
CA LEU A 14 -21.69 6.28 3.28
C LEU A 14 -21.27 5.15 2.33
N ASN A 15 -21.49 3.90 2.71
CA ASN A 15 -21.20 2.72 1.87
C ASN A 15 -21.89 2.81 0.50
N LEU A 16 -23.16 3.14 0.45
CA LEU A 16 -23.92 3.31 -0.80
C LEU A 16 -23.36 4.46 -1.67
N VAL A 17 -23.06 5.61 -1.03
CA VAL A 17 -22.46 6.75 -1.72
C VAL A 17 -21.12 6.39 -2.31
N LEU A 18 -20.19 5.84 -1.51
CA LEU A 18 -18.85 5.45 -1.96
C LEU A 18 -18.93 4.41 -3.07
N THR A 19 -19.75 3.37 -2.89
CA THR A 19 -20.00 2.34 -3.92
C THR A 19 -20.45 2.96 -5.24
N SER A 20 -21.37 3.94 -5.19
CA SER A 20 -21.87 4.63 -6.39
C SER A 20 -20.75 5.41 -7.10
N TYR A 21 -19.94 6.15 -6.36
CA TYR A 21 -18.84 6.92 -6.92
C TYR A 21 -17.76 6.03 -7.55
N LEU A 22 -17.39 4.96 -6.87
CA LEU A 22 -16.37 4.01 -7.37
C LEU A 22 -16.87 3.26 -8.62
N LYS A 23 -18.16 2.86 -8.66
CA LYS A 23 -18.76 2.21 -9.85
C LYS A 23 -18.78 3.12 -11.09
N LYS A 24 -18.90 4.44 -10.92
CA LYS A 24 -18.86 5.40 -12.04
C LYS A 24 -17.53 5.41 -12.79
N GLU A 25 -16.44 4.94 -12.14
CA GLU A 25 -15.12 4.79 -12.77
C GLU A 25 -14.99 3.50 -13.59
N GLY A 26 -16.05 2.70 -13.68
CA GLY A 26 -16.06 1.42 -14.38
C GLY A 26 -15.49 0.25 -13.58
N TRP A 27 -15.26 0.43 -12.27
CA TRP A 27 -14.76 -0.62 -11.39
C TRP A 27 -15.89 -1.52 -10.88
N GLN A 28 -15.54 -2.78 -10.63
CA GLN A 28 -16.44 -3.77 -10.01
C GLN A 28 -16.33 -3.67 -8.50
N ILE A 29 -17.41 -3.25 -7.83
CA ILE A 29 -17.40 -3.02 -6.38
C ILE A 29 -18.24 -4.10 -5.68
N SER A 30 -17.61 -4.81 -4.74
CA SER A 30 -18.29 -5.59 -3.71
C SER A 30 -18.18 -4.85 -2.39
N SER A 31 -19.32 -4.53 -1.78
CA SER A 31 -19.34 -3.79 -0.52
C SER A 31 -19.88 -4.65 0.62
N PHE A 32 -19.27 -4.47 1.81
CA PHE A 32 -19.58 -5.18 3.03
C PHE A 32 -19.89 -4.16 4.12
N LEU A 33 -20.86 -4.48 4.98
CA LEU A 33 -21.25 -3.64 6.12
C LEU A 33 -20.61 -4.10 7.43
N THR A 34 -19.94 -5.25 7.41
CA THR A 34 -19.27 -5.85 8.56
C THR A 34 -17.93 -6.42 8.17
N GLY A 35 -16.99 -6.45 9.11
CA GLY A 35 -15.68 -7.07 8.89
C GLY A 35 -15.75 -8.58 8.75
N GLU A 36 -16.67 -9.24 9.47
CA GLU A 36 -16.88 -10.68 9.38
C GLU A 36 -17.39 -11.12 7.99
N ASP A 37 -18.24 -10.33 7.33
CA ASP A 37 -18.65 -10.62 5.97
C ASP A 37 -17.52 -10.39 4.96
N ALA A 38 -16.73 -9.34 5.17
CA ALA A 38 -15.54 -9.06 4.38
C ALA A 38 -14.49 -10.18 4.51
N LYS A 39 -14.30 -10.71 5.72
CA LYS A 39 -13.38 -11.81 6.01
C LYS A 39 -13.67 -13.06 5.20
N LYS A 40 -14.93 -13.40 4.96
CA LYS A 40 -15.33 -14.52 4.11
C LYS A 40 -14.86 -14.40 2.66
N ALA A 41 -14.62 -13.16 2.21
CA ALA A 41 -14.17 -12.85 0.85
C ALA A 41 -12.64 -12.83 0.68
N ILE A 42 -11.85 -12.97 1.74
CA ILE A 42 -10.36 -12.91 1.69
C ILE A 42 -9.80 -14.01 0.74
N SER A 43 -10.45 -15.18 0.66
CA SER A 43 -10.01 -16.26 -0.22
C SER A 43 -10.11 -15.96 -1.72
N THR A 44 -10.89 -14.93 -2.10
CA THR A 44 -11.06 -14.47 -3.48
C THR A 44 -10.63 -13.01 -3.59
N PRO A 45 -9.32 -12.73 -3.53
CA PRO A 45 -8.82 -11.37 -3.34
C PRO A 45 -9.24 -10.45 -4.51
N PRO A 46 -9.63 -9.19 -4.21
CA PRO A 46 -9.85 -8.14 -5.21
C PRO A 46 -8.51 -7.59 -5.71
N ASP A 47 -8.56 -6.53 -6.50
CA ASP A 47 -7.36 -5.77 -6.89
C ASP A 47 -7.03 -4.69 -5.84
N LEU A 48 -7.99 -4.28 -5.00
CA LEU A 48 -7.79 -3.31 -3.93
C LEU A 48 -8.86 -3.45 -2.84
N TRP A 49 -8.46 -3.27 -1.58
CA TRP A 49 -9.35 -3.14 -0.44
C TRP A 49 -9.46 -1.69 0.02
N ILE A 50 -10.67 -1.25 0.37
CA ILE A 50 -10.95 -0.02 1.10
C ILE A 50 -11.60 -0.43 2.41
N LEU A 51 -10.98 -0.12 3.54
CA LEU A 51 -11.38 -0.61 4.85
C LEU A 51 -11.63 0.55 5.81
N ASP A 52 -12.79 0.58 6.45
CA ASP A 52 -12.95 1.35 7.68
C ASP A 52 -12.18 0.65 8.81
N ILE A 53 -11.51 1.44 9.64
CA ILE A 53 -10.85 0.94 10.84
C ILE A 53 -11.88 0.65 11.94
N MET A 54 -12.90 1.49 12.06
CA MET A 54 -13.89 1.44 13.15
C MET A 54 -15.13 0.62 12.73
N LEU A 55 -14.96 -0.69 12.56
CA LEU A 55 -16.07 -1.58 12.31
C LEU A 55 -16.70 -2.07 13.62
N PRO A 56 -18.01 -2.39 13.65
CA PRO A 56 -18.71 -2.76 14.88
C PRO A 56 -18.36 -4.16 15.42
N ASP A 57 -17.79 -5.03 14.60
CA ASP A 57 -17.59 -6.45 14.86
C ASP A 57 -16.12 -6.88 14.92
N ILE A 58 -15.25 -6.29 14.13
CA ILE A 58 -13.81 -6.55 14.10
C ILE A 58 -13.04 -5.25 13.89
N ASP A 59 -11.89 -5.10 14.53
CA ASP A 59 -11.02 -3.95 14.29
C ASP A 59 -10.42 -4.05 12.86
N GLY A 60 -10.49 -2.94 12.08
CA GLY A 60 -9.98 -2.90 10.72
C GLY A 60 -8.49 -3.22 10.60
N TYR A 61 -7.70 -3.00 11.64
CA TYR A 61 -6.29 -3.40 11.67
C TYR A 61 -6.13 -4.93 11.73
N GLN A 62 -6.99 -5.61 12.51
CA GLN A 62 -7.00 -7.06 12.55
C GLN A 62 -7.41 -7.64 11.19
N LEU A 63 -8.43 -7.06 10.56
CA LEU A 63 -8.84 -7.46 9.21
C LEU A 63 -7.71 -7.25 8.19
N LEU A 64 -6.98 -6.13 8.27
CA LEU A 64 -5.80 -5.88 7.43
C LEU A 64 -4.74 -6.98 7.60
N GLN A 65 -4.43 -7.36 8.84
CA GLN A 65 -3.43 -8.42 9.09
C GLN A 65 -3.84 -9.75 8.45
N GLU A 66 -5.11 -10.15 8.57
CA GLU A 66 -5.61 -11.37 7.94
C GLU A 66 -5.57 -11.29 6.40
N ILE A 67 -5.91 -10.15 5.82
CA ILE A 67 -5.78 -9.89 4.37
C ILE A 67 -4.32 -10.02 3.94
N LYS A 68 -3.39 -9.39 4.67
CA LYS A 68 -1.97 -9.41 4.31
C LYS A 68 -1.31 -10.77 4.53
N LEU A 69 -1.79 -11.59 5.46
CA LEU A 69 -1.35 -12.99 5.60
C LEU A 69 -1.69 -13.83 4.37
N THR A 70 -2.86 -13.58 3.76
CA THR A 70 -3.31 -14.34 2.57
C THR A 70 -2.78 -13.72 1.28
N SER A 71 -2.72 -12.40 1.22
CA SER A 71 -2.34 -11.63 0.03
C SER A 71 -1.42 -10.46 0.41
N PRO A 72 -0.12 -10.70 0.64
CA PRO A 72 0.83 -9.68 1.15
C PRO A 72 0.90 -8.42 0.29
N ASN A 73 0.79 -8.58 -1.03
CA ASN A 73 0.98 -7.50 -2.01
C ASN A 73 -0.32 -6.76 -2.37
N ILE A 74 -1.46 -7.18 -1.83
CA ILE A 74 -2.73 -6.53 -2.18
C ILE A 74 -2.78 -5.11 -1.60
N PRO A 75 -3.11 -4.08 -2.40
CA PRO A 75 -3.20 -2.73 -1.88
C PRO A 75 -4.41 -2.54 -0.99
N VAL A 76 -4.23 -1.72 0.05
CA VAL A 76 -5.26 -1.40 1.04
C VAL A 76 -5.26 0.10 1.32
N ILE A 77 -6.43 0.73 1.19
CA ILE A 77 -6.70 2.10 1.65
C ILE A 77 -7.51 2.01 2.93
N PHE A 78 -7.05 2.64 4.00
CA PHE A 78 -7.87 2.87 5.18
C PHE A 78 -8.72 4.13 5.04
N ILE A 79 -9.96 4.06 5.52
CA ILE A 79 -10.82 5.20 5.80
C ILE A 79 -11.15 5.17 7.29
N SER A 80 -11.06 6.30 8.01
CA SER A 80 -11.33 6.29 9.45
C SER A 80 -11.65 7.66 10.02
N ALA A 81 -12.50 7.67 11.05
CA ALA A 81 -12.74 8.83 11.90
C ALA A 81 -11.65 9.01 12.98
N ARG A 82 -10.72 8.07 13.14
CA ARG A 82 -9.57 8.22 14.02
C ARG A 82 -8.59 9.21 13.41
N ASP A 83 -8.43 10.34 14.08
CA ASP A 83 -7.65 11.49 13.59
C ASP A 83 -6.27 11.60 14.29
N ALA A 84 -5.89 10.59 15.06
CA ALA A 84 -4.60 10.59 15.72
C ALA A 84 -3.50 10.24 14.69
N ASP A 85 -2.46 11.08 14.59
CA ASP A 85 -1.24 10.78 13.83
C ASP A 85 -0.68 9.38 14.13
N ILE A 86 -0.90 8.89 15.35
CA ILE A 86 -0.52 7.56 15.81
C ILE A 86 -1.28 6.45 15.07
N ASP A 87 -2.60 6.57 14.88
CA ASP A 87 -3.41 5.56 14.19
C ASP A 87 -3.05 5.48 12.70
N ARG A 88 -2.70 6.61 12.12
CA ARG A 88 -2.25 6.70 10.73
C ARG A 88 -0.87 6.04 10.55
N VAL A 89 0.07 6.32 11.46
CA VAL A 89 1.39 5.68 11.48
C VAL A 89 1.24 4.17 11.66
N LEU A 90 0.39 3.74 12.60
CA LEU A 90 0.12 2.32 12.85
C LEU A 90 -0.46 1.62 11.61
N GLY A 91 -1.44 2.23 10.93
CA GLY A 91 -2.02 1.66 9.70
C GLY A 91 -0.96 1.44 8.61
N LEU A 92 -0.07 2.42 8.43
CA LEU A 92 1.01 2.34 7.46
C LEU A 92 2.11 1.34 7.88
N GLU A 93 2.41 1.24 9.17
CA GLU A 93 3.33 0.22 9.70
C GLU A 93 2.80 -1.20 9.52
N LEU A 94 1.49 -1.38 9.64
CA LEU A 94 0.83 -2.66 9.39
C LEU A 94 0.69 -3.00 7.90
N GLY A 95 1.06 -2.08 7.00
CA GLY A 95 1.16 -2.34 5.56
C GLY A 95 -0.02 -1.83 4.73
N SER A 96 -0.83 -0.88 5.24
CA SER A 96 -1.76 -0.15 4.37
C SER A 96 -0.99 0.72 3.37
N ASP A 97 -1.59 0.97 2.22
CA ASP A 97 -0.95 1.71 1.12
C ASP A 97 -1.33 3.20 1.12
N ASP A 98 -2.50 3.53 1.69
CA ASP A 98 -2.96 4.90 1.87
C ASP A 98 -3.92 4.97 3.07
N TYR A 99 -4.16 6.20 3.56
CA TYR A 99 -5.03 6.49 4.69
C TYR A 99 -5.81 7.78 4.41
N LEU A 100 -7.14 7.71 4.52
CA LEU A 100 -8.04 8.82 4.28
C LEU A 100 -8.87 9.12 5.54
N PRO A 101 -8.61 10.24 6.25
CA PRO A 101 -9.37 10.60 7.45
C PRO A 101 -10.79 11.05 7.10
N LYS A 102 -11.76 10.67 7.91
CA LYS A 102 -13.13 11.21 7.87
C LYS A 102 -13.19 12.54 8.65
N PRO A 103 -13.90 13.58 8.16
CA PRO A 103 -14.72 13.60 6.95
C PRO A 103 -13.89 13.85 5.68
N PHE A 104 -14.26 13.19 4.59
CA PHE A 104 -13.64 13.37 3.27
C PHE A 104 -14.69 13.48 2.16
N LEU A 105 -14.30 14.00 1.01
CA LEU A 105 -15.16 14.00 -0.16
C LEU A 105 -15.07 12.65 -0.89
N PRO A 106 -16.20 12.03 -1.32
CA PRO A 106 -16.16 10.76 -2.06
C PRO A 106 -15.26 10.79 -3.29
N ARG A 107 -15.14 11.97 -3.93
CA ARG A 107 -14.23 12.17 -5.06
C ARG A 107 -12.75 12.03 -4.67
N GLU A 108 -12.38 12.41 -3.46
CA GLU A 108 -11.00 12.23 -2.98
C GLU A 108 -10.64 10.75 -2.91
N LEU A 109 -11.52 9.92 -2.33
CA LEU A 109 -11.32 8.47 -2.32
C LEU A 109 -11.15 7.90 -3.74
N VAL A 110 -11.97 8.36 -4.70
CA VAL A 110 -11.86 7.95 -6.11
C VAL A 110 -10.48 8.30 -6.68
N ILE A 111 -9.99 9.52 -6.46
CA ILE A 111 -8.69 9.97 -6.97
C ILE A 111 -7.57 9.12 -6.36
N ARG A 112 -7.57 8.89 -5.04
CA ARG A 112 -6.57 8.08 -4.34
C ARG A 112 -6.59 6.63 -4.83
N THR A 113 -7.78 6.06 -4.97
CA THR A 113 -7.96 4.69 -5.52
C THR A 113 -7.38 4.58 -6.93
N ARG A 114 -7.68 5.53 -7.82
CA ARG A 114 -7.15 5.54 -9.19
C ARG A 114 -5.63 5.63 -9.20
N ASN A 115 -5.05 6.59 -8.48
CA ASN A 115 -3.61 6.79 -8.42
C ASN A 115 -2.90 5.54 -7.88
N LEU A 116 -3.48 4.89 -6.86
CA LEU A 116 -2.93 3.67 -6.29
C LEU A 116 -2.99 2.50 -7.28
N LEU A 117 -4.11 2.30 -7.98
CA LEU A 117 -4.26 1.26 -9.00
C LEU A 117 -3.32 1.50 -10.19
N GLU A 118 -3.18 2.74 -10.67
CA GLU A 118 -2.25 3.10 -11.74
C GLU A 118 -0.79 2.87 -11.32
N ARG A 119 -0.42 3.22 -10.10
CA ARG A 119 0.91 2.99 -9.54
C ARG A 119 1.25 1.50 -9.48
N ILE A 120 0.28 0.66 -9.08
CA ILE A 120 0.50 -0.76 -8.84
C ILE A 120 0.35 -1.59 -10.12
N TYR A 121 -0.65 -1.29 -10.94
CA TYR A 121 -1.02 -2.10 -12.10
C TYR A 121 -0.74 -1.43 -13.45
N GLY A 122 -0.27 -0.15 -13.46
CA GLY A 122 0.08 0.58 -14.66
C GLY A 122 1.23 -0.06 -15.45
N THR A 123 1.19 0.10 -16.76
CA THR A 123 2.08 -0.60 -17.71
C THR A 123 3.46 0.04 -17.83
N ASN A 124 4.40 -0.35 -17.00
CA ASN A 124 5.83 -0.23 -17.34
C ASN A 124 6.57 -1.50 -16.90
N SER A 125 6.53 -2.52 -17.76
CA SER A 125 7.07 -3.84 -17.46
C SER A 125 8.56 -3.90 -17.81
N GLN A 126 9.43 -3.57 -16.87
CA GLN A 126 10.84 -3.93 -16.96
C GLN A 126 11.18 -4.93 -15.86
N ILE A 127 11.83 -6.03 -16.26
CA ILE A 127 12.49 -6.92 -15.30
C ILE A 127 13.80 -6.24 -14.95
N GLN A 128 13.92 -5.79 -13.71
CA GLN A 128 15.18 -5.30 -13.17
C GLN A 128 15.86 -6.41 -12.37
N ASN A 129 17.10 -6.68 -12.67
CA ASN A 129 17.92 -7.61 -11.90
C ASN A 129 18.85 -6.79 -11.01
N ILE A 130 18.68 -6.92 -9.70
CA ILE A 130 19.59 -6.39 -8.69
C ILE A 130 20.18 -7.60 -7.99
N PRO A 131 21.35 -8.09 -8.42
CA PRO A 131 21.88 -9.33 -7.87
C PRO A 131 21.96 -9.32 -6.33
N PRO A 132 21.56 -10.42 -5.65
CA PRO A 132 21.07 -11.69 -6.24
C PRO A 132 19.56 -11.73 -6.51
N TYR A 133 18.86 -10.61 -6.45
CA TYR A 133 17.41 -10.52 -6.56
C TYR A 133 16.96 -10.37 -8.02
N SER A 134 15.95 -11.16 -8.39
CA SER A 134 15.22 -11.02 -9.66
C SER A 134 13.89 -10.35 -9.40
N ILE A 135 13.64 -9.22 -10.02
CA ILE A 135 12.47 -8.37 -9.79
C ILE A 135 11.60 -8.38 -11.04
N ASN A 136 10.32 -8.72 -10.87
CA ASN A 136 9.32 -8.59 -11.90
C ASN A 136 8.33 -7.49 -11.51
N GLU A 137 8.44 -6.32 -12.15
CA GLU A 137 7.59 -5.16 -11.85
C GLU A 137 6.12 -5.43 -12.20
N LYS A 138 5.85 -6.18 -13.27
CA LYS A 138 4.48 -6.44 -13.74
C LYS A 138 3.69 -7.32 -12.77
N SER A 139 4.33 -8.36 -12.24
CA SER A 139 3.72 -9.24 -11.24
C SER A 139 3.97 -8.78 -9.80
N ARG A 140 4.73 -7.69 -9.62
CA ARG A 140 5.16 -7.15 -8.30
C ARG A 140 5.80 -8.22 -7.42
N THR A 141 6.64 -9.05 -8.00
CA THR A 141 7.30 -10.16 -7.30
C THR A 141 8.81 -9.99 -7.28
N VAL A 142 9.41 -10.39 -6.17
CA VAL A 142 10.86 -10.46 -5.99
C VAL A 142 11.23 -11.90 -5.66
N LYS A 143 12.30 -12.40 -6.29
CA LYS A 143 12.83 -13.73 -6.01
C LYS A 143 14.32 -13.65 -5.70
N VAL A 144 14.78 -14.52 -4.82
CA VAL A 144 16.18 -14.82 -4.56
C VAL A 144 16.37 -16.33 -4.64
N GLU A 145 17.31 -16.78 -5.45
CA GLU A 145 17.54 -18.22 -5.69
C GLU A 145 16.24 -18.99 -6.06
N GLY A 146 15.36 -18.33 -6.84
CA GLY A 146 14.07 -18.89 -7.26
C GLY A 146 12.94 -18.85 -6.22
N LYS A 147 13.22 -18.49 -4.95
CA LYS A 147 12.24 -18.36 -3.88
C LYS A 147 11.63 -16.96 -3.84
N LEU A 148 10.31 -16.87 -3.69
CA LEU A 148 9.61 -15.59 -3.53
C LEU A 148 9.96 -14.93 -2.20
N ILE A 149 10.12 -13.61 -2.23
CA ILE A 149 10.21 -12.75 -1.04
C ILE A 149 8.88 -12.01 -0.92
N ASP A 150 8.22 -12.15 0.22
CA ASP A 150 6.95 -11.49 0.50
C ASP A 150 7.18 -10.02 0.89
N LEU A 151 7.05 -9.12 -0.09
CA LEU A 151 7.06 -7.68 0.13
C LEU A 151 5.63 -7.14 0.17
N THR A 152 5.37 -6.19 1.06
CA THR A 152 4.15 -5.38 0.97
C THR A 152 4.23 -4.46 -0.25
N SER A 153 3.10 -3.89 -0.68
CA SER A 153 3.10 -2.97 -1.83
C SER A 153 4.06 -1.80 -1.64
N LYS A 154 4.12 -1.20 -0.44
CA LYS A 154 5.04 -0.09 -0.15
C LYS A 154 6.51 -0.50 -0.11
N GLU A 155 6.82 -1.68 0.41
CA GLU A 155 8.18 -2.22 0.37
C GLU A 155 8.62 -2.48 -1.07
N PHE A 156 7.72 -2.99 -1.91
CA PHE A 156 7.98 -3.17 -3.34
C PHE A 156 8.17 -1.82 -4.06
N ASP A 157 7.29 -0.84 -3.81
CA ASP A 157 7.40 0.51 -4.39
C ASP A 157 8.72 1.18 -4.01
N LEU A 158 9.13 1.05 -2.73
CA LEU A 158 10.42 1.56 -2.27
C LEU A 158 11.60 0.89 -2.98
N LEU A 159 11.55 -0.44 -3.15
CA LEU A 159 12.56 -1.19 -3.89
C LEU A 159 12.70 -0.67 -5.32
N ILE A 160 11.56 -0.50 -6.03
CA ILE A 160 11.56 0.00 -7.41
C ILE A 160 12.04 1.45 -7.46
N TYR A 161 11.66 2.27 -6.49
CA TYR A 161 12.11 3.66 -6.43
C TYR A 161 13.63 3.75 -6.25
N PHE A 162 14.20 2.94 -5.36
CA PHE A 162 15.65 2.82 -5.22
C PHE A 162 16.32 2.30 -6.48
N ALA A 163 15.77 1.26 -7.09
CA ALA A 163 16.32 0.64 -8.30
C ALA A 163 16.42 1.62 -9.48
N ARG A 164 15.38 2.45 -9.64
CA ARG A 164 15.34 3.48 -10.69
C ARG A 164 16.24 4.69 -10.41
N ASN A 165 16.64 4.88 -9.16
CA ASN A 165 17.48 5.98 -8.70
C ASN A 165 18.81 5.48 -8.12
N GLN A 166 19.32 4.37 -8.63
CA GLN A 166 20.55 3.74 -8.14
C GLN A 166 21.73 4.73 -8.21
N GLY A 167 22.54 4.79 -7.15
CA GLY A 167 23.65 5.73 -7.01
C GLY A 167 23.25 7.14 -6.53
N LEU A 168 21.97 7.51 -6.60
CA LEU A 168 21.51 8.83 -6.16
C LEU A 168 21.18 8.87 -4.67
N ALA A 169 21.54 9.96 -4.00
CA ALA A 169 21.12 10.26 -2.64
C ALA A 169 19.67 10.75 -2.66
N LEU A 170 18.77 10.02 -2.04
CA LEU A 170 17.34 10.36 -1.92
C LEU A 170 17.05 10.87 -0.52
N SER A 171 16.47 12.06 -0.40
CA SER A 171 16.04 12.57 0.90
C SER A 171 14.83 11.79 1.43
N ARG A 172 14.60 11.83 2.76
CA ARG A 172 13.39 11.24 3.36
C ARG A 172 12.12 11.82 2.76
N GLU A 173 12.11 13.11 2.53
CA GLU A 173 10.98 13.80 1.90
C GLU A 173 10.72 13.32 0.46
N GLN A 174 11.76 13.16 -0.35
CA GLN A 174 11.62 12.61 -1.71
C GLN A 174 11.06 11.19 -1.69
N ILE A 175 11.55 10.34 -0.80
CA ILE A 175 11.05 8.97 -0.62
C ILE A 175 9.59 9.02 -0.14
N LEU A 176 9.29 9.86 0.85
CA LEU A 176 7.95 10.03 1.39
C LEU A 176 6.96 10.43 0.28
N ASN A 177 7.27 11.49 -0.45
CA ASN A 177 6.41 12.01 -1.51
C ASN A 177 6.21 11.00 -2.64
N ASN A 178 7.23 10.21 -2.97
CA ASN A 178 7.11 9.19 -4.01
C ASN A 178 6.26 7.99 -3.58
N ILE A 179 6.41 7.54 -2.34
CA ILE A 179 5.77 6.32 -1.85
C ILE A 179 4.37 6.60 -1.27
N TRP A 180 4.14 7.76 -0.66
CA TRP A 180 2.87 8.11 -0.02
C TRP A 180 2.10 9.24 -0.72
N GLY A 181 2.75 9.98 -1.63
CA GLY A 181 2.19 11.14 -2.31
C GLY A 181 2.51 12.46 -1.60
N THR A 182 2.36 13.57 -2.34
CA THR A 182 2.67 14.93 -1.85
C THR A 182 1.70 15.41 -0.75
N ASP A 183 0.50 14.80 -0.68
CA ASP A 183 -0.53 15.15 0.30
C ASP A 183 -0.40 14.31 1.59
N TYR A 184 0.74 13.68 1.80
CA TYR A 184 0.99 12.93 3.03
C TYR A 184 1.41 13.87 4.16
N PHE A 185 0.62 13.96 5.23
CA PHE A 185 0.85 14.82 6.39
C PHE A 185 1.52 14.13 7.59
N GLY A 186 2.06 12.92 7.43
CA GLY A 186 2.79 12.21 8.49
C GLY A 186 4.27 12.59 8.58
N THR A 187 4.94 12.08 9.60
CA THR A 187 6.38 12.31 9.81
C THR A 187 7.21 11.43 8.87
N ASP A 188 8.43 11.85 8.58
CA ASP A 188 9.41 11.11 7.78
C ASP A 188 9.92 9.81 8.43
N ARG A 189 9.57 9.57 9.71
CA ARG A 189 9.88 8.33 10.44
C ARG A 189 9.32 7.07 9.78
N VAL A 190 8.20 7.18 9.06
CA VAL A 190 7.63 6.05 8.31
C VAL A 190 8.56 5.56 7.21
N VAL A 191 9.40 6.44 6.67
CA VAL A 191 10.43 6.08 5.69
C VAL A 191 11.51 5.21 6.34
N ASP A 192 12.00 5.61 7.52
CA ASP A 192 13.03 4.87 8.24
C ASP A 192 12.56 3.45 8.59
N ASP A 193 11.30 3.32 9.02
CA ASP A 193 10.72 2.01 9.31
C ASP A 193 10.52 1.17 8.05
N LEU A 194 10.06 1.75 6.96
CA LEU A 194 9.90 1.05 5.69
C LEU A 194 11.25 0.55 5.16
N VAL A 195 12.31 1.38 5.22
CA VAL A 195 13.67 0.98 4.85
C VAL A 195 14.19 -0.15 5.75
N ARG A 196 13.95 -0.06 7.07
CA ARG A 196 14.33 -1.10 8.03
C ARG A 196 13.67 -2.44 7.68
N ARG A 197 12.36 -2.43 7.35
CA ARG A 197 11.62 -3.64 6.96
C ARG A 197 12.13 -4.21 5.64
N LEU A 198 12.37 -3.37 4.64
CA LEU A 198 12.92 -3.79 3.35
C LEU A 198 14.29 -4.46 3.53
N ARG A 199 15.22 -3.83 4.29
CA ARG A 199 16.53 -4.40 4.60
C ARG A 199 16.45 -5.75 5.33
N LYS A 200 15.48 -5.92 6.24
CA LYS A 200 15.26 -7.18 6.95
C LYS A 200 14.85 -8.30 6.00
N LYS A 201 14.03 -8.01 5.00
CA LYS A 201 13.54 -8.98 4.01
C LYS A 201 14.54 -9.22 2.88
N MET A 202 15.36 -8.23 2.58
CA MET A 202 16.35 -8.23 1.50
C MET A 202 17.75 -7.84 2.05
N PRO A 203 18.40 -8.71 2.85
CA PRO A 203 19.62 -8.35 3.56
C PRO A 203 20.83 -8.08 2.65
N GLN A 204 20.82 -8.56 1.41
CA GLN A 204 21.88 -8.33 0.43
C GLN A 204 21.59 -7.09 -0.47
N LEU A 205 20.51 -6.35 -0.18
CA LEU A 205 20.22 -5.11 -0.86
C LEU A 205 21.11 -3.99 -0.29
N ASN A 206 22.00 -3.45 -1.12
CA ASN A 206 22.95 -2.41 -0.72
C ASN A 206 22.28 -1.04 -0.64
N VAL A 207 21.53 -0.79 0.44
CA VAL A 207 20.98 0.53 0.76
C VAL A 207 21.72 1.10 1.94
N GLU A 208 22.45 2.20 1.75
CA GLU A 208 23.15 2.92 2.81
C GLU A 208 22.31 4.05 3.40
N THR A 209 22.59 4.41 4.64
CA THR A 209 21.99 5.56 5.31
C THR A 209 22.89 6.77 5.15
N ILE A 210 22.36 7.87 4.63
CA ILE A 210 23.04 9.17 4.59
C ILE A 210 22.51 9.98 5.78
N TYR A 211 23.32 10.06 6.84
CA TYR A 211 22.94 10.68 8.09
C TYR A 211 22.49 12.13 7.89
N GLY A 212 21.36 12.49 8.52
CA GLY A 212 20.76 13.82 8.41
C GLY A 212 20.05 14.09 7.08
N TYR A 213 20.11 13.18 6.09
CA TYR A 213 19.53 13.39 4.76
C TYR A 213 18.51 12.31 4.36
N GLY A 214 18.94 11.04 4.25
CA GLY A 214 18.08 9.98 3.75
C GLY A 214 18.84 8.71 3.42
N TYR A 215 18.64 8.19 2.21
CA TYR A 215 19.14 6.88 1.81
C TYR A 215 19.66 6.88 0.37
N ARG A 216 20.57 5.95 0.09
CA ARG A 216 21.10 5.71 -1.25
C ARG A 216 21.23 4.21 -1.49
N MET A 217 20.76 3.72 -2.64
CA MET A 217 21.06 2.38 -3.12
C MET A 217 22.37 2.40 -3.91
N ILE A 218 23.32 1.56 -3.52
CA ILE A 218 24.61 1.45 -4.19
C ILE A 218 24.53 0.36 -5.27
N GLU A 219 25.21 0.53 -6.38
CA GLU A 219 25.42 -0.52 -7.38
C GLU A 219 26.15 -1.70 -6.74
N SER A 220 25.69 -2.92 -7.05
CA SER A 220 26.28 -4.17 -6.56
C SER A 220 27.50 -4.55 -7.37
#